data_d261949d2a877e019ec7442b5c8a2dae
#
_entry.id   d261949d2a877e019ec7442b5c8a2dae
#
_cell.length_a   1.000
_cell.length_b   1.000
_cell.length_c   1.000
_cell.angle_alpha   90.00
_cell.angle_beta   90.00
_cell.angle_gamma   90.00
#
_symmetry.space_group_name_H-M   'P 1'
#
loop_
_entity.id
_entity.type
_entity.pdbx_description
1 polymer ?
#
loop_
_entity_poly.entity_id
_entity_poly.type
_entity_poly.pdbx_seq_one_letter_code
_entity_poly.pdbx_strand_id
1 'polypeptide(L)'
;MIDTDPGADDVIALLFAMASPKELKIQALTTVAGNVPLAKTARNARLAREWGKRPDIPVYAGAPRPLLRTPIYAADVHGSEGITGVEVHEPKQPLAEGNAVDYLIRTLRAAPEKSVTLAMLGPETNLALALTQAPDIVKGIREIVIMGGAHFNGGNITPAAEFNIFADPHAAEIVLKSGAPITMLPLDVTHKILTSPERIAKLRNLGNRAGKTVADILDAYVQYDIKYYGLKGGPVHDATVVAYLLKPSLFKGKRINVQVDSREGITFGQTVADWYGGLKQPANVEWINEGDAQGFFDLLTERIARLP
;
A
#
# COMPACT_ATOMS: atom_id res chain seq x y z
N MET A 1 -10.91 -3.43 -3.84
CA MET A 1 -9.78 -3.97 -4.62
C MET A 1 -8.49 -3.48 -3.99
N ILE A 2 -7.41 -4.24 -4.07
CA ILE A 2 -6.10 -3.85 -3.52
C ILE A 2 -5.12 -3.78 -4.68
N ASP A 3 -4.54 -2.61 -4.90
CA ASP A 3 -3.46 -2.39 -5.87
C ASP A 3 -2.14 -2.31 -5.10
N THR A 4 -1.11 -3.06 -5.51
CA THR A 4 0.02 -3.39 -4.66
C THR A 4 1.25 -3.75 -5.50
N ASP A 5 2.44 -3.49 -4.98
CA ASP A 5 3.74 -3.86 -5.59
C ASP A 5 4.55 -4.81 -4.70
N PRO A 6 4.01 -6.01 -4.35
CA PRO A 6 4.37 -6.75 -3.16
C PRO A 6 5.86 -6.83 -2.83
N GLY A 7 6.21 -5.96 -1.87
CA GLY A 7 7.35 -6.04 -1.01
C GLY A 7 7.00 -6.77 0.30
N ALA A 8 7.83 -6.61 1.30
CA ALA A 8 7.69 -7.28 2.59
C ALA A 8 6.41 -6.87 3.35
N ASP A 9 6.15 -5.57 3.46
CA ASP A 9 5.00 -5.02 4.19
C ASP A 9 3.70 -5.11 3.41
N ASP A 10 3.74 -5.03 2.06
CA ASP A 10 2.59 -5.41 1.22
C ASP A 10 2.10 -6.81 1.53
N VAL A 11 3.01 -7.80 1.58
CA VAL A 11 2.62 -9.19 1.86
C VAL A 11 1.94 -9.30 3.23
N ILE A 12 2.42 -8.57 4.23
CA ILE A 12 1.77 -8.52 5.54
C ILE A 12 0.38 -7.88 5.44
N ALA A 13 0.25 -6.77 4.70
CA ALA A 13 -1.03 -6.12 4.44
C ALA A 13 -2.02 -7.04 3.72
N LEU A 14 -1.56 -7.78 2.70
CA LEU A 14 -2.39 -8.74 1.97
C LEU A 14 -2.87 -9.88 2.87
N LEU A 15 -1.99 -10.47 3.70
CA LEU A 15 -2.37 -11.50 4.67
C LEU A 15 -3.37 -10.95 5.69
N PHE A 16 -3.15 -9.73 6.19
CA PHE A 16 -4.04 -9.05 7.12
C PHE A 16 -5.44 -8.84 6.52
N ALA A 17 -5.51 -8.38 5.26
CA ALA A 17 -6.78 -8.21 4.55
C ALA A 17 -7.49 -9.55 4.32
N MET A 18 -6.75 -10.59 3.90
CA MET A 18 -7.27 -11.94 3.67
C MET A 18 -7.78 -12.60 4.95
N ALA A 19 -7.23 -12.26 6.10
CA ALA A 19 -7.67 -12.70 7.42
C ALA A 19 -9.00 -12.07 7.88
N SER A 20 -9.54 -11.10 7.13
CA SER A 20 -10.70 -10.30 7.49
C SER A 20 -11.87 -10.41 6.49
N PRO A 21 -12.28 -11.64 6.05
CA PRO A 21 -13.25 -11.81 4.97
C PRO A 21 -14.68 -11.40 5.33
N LYS A 22 -14.98 -11.21 6.61
CA LYS A 22 -16.30 -10.73 7.07
C LYS A 22 -16.47 -9.23 6.85
N GLU A 23 -15.37 -8.48 6.97
CA GLU A 23 -15.34 -7.02 6.85
C GLU A 23 -14.88 -6.56 5.47
N LEU A 24 -13.95 -7.29 4.84
CA LEU A 24 -13.33 -6.94 3.57
C LEU A 24 -13.63 -8.01 2.50
N LYS A 25 -14.52 -7.70 1.57
CA LYS A 25 -14.72 -8.49 0.36
C LYS A 25 -13.68 -8.10 -0.68
N ILE A 26 -12.55 -8.81 -0.73
CA ILE A 26 -11.49 -8.58 -1.70
C ILE A 26 -11.95 -9.09 -3.06
N GLN A 27 -12.16 -8.19 -4.02
CA GLN A 27 -12.60 -8.54 -5.37
C GLN A 27 -11.44 -9.02 -6.25
N ALA A 28 -10.28 -8.40 -6.10
CA ALA A 28 -9.04 -8.75 -6.80
C ALA A 28 -7.84 -8.10 -6.13
N LEU A 29 -6.66 -8.64 -6.43
CA LEU A 29 -5.37 -7.97 -6.29
C LEU A 29 -4.92 -7.53 -7.68
N THR A 30 -4.53 -6.28 -7.82
CA THR A 30 -3.89 -5.74 -9.02
C THR A 30 -2.45 -5.40 -8.68
N THR A 31 -1.49 -5.75 -9.54
CA THR A 31 -0.08 -5.54 -9.23
C THR A 31 0.55 -4.51 -10.16
N VAL A 32 1.51 -3.78 -9.66
CA VAL A 32 2.28 -2.75 -10.34
C VAL A 32 3.77 -2.97 -10.10
N ALA A 33 4.63 -2.46 -10.95
CA ALA A 33 6.06 -2.37 -10.68
C ALA A 33 6.32 -1.23 -9.68
N GLY A 34 7.10 -1.49 -8.65
CA GLY A 34 7.46 -0.53 -7.61
C GLY A 34 8.61 -1.07 -6.77
N ASN A 35 8.36 -1.75 -5.66
CA ASN A 35 9.41 -2.33 -4.81
C ASN A 35 10.39 -3.22 -5.60
N VAL A 36 9.86 -4.00 -6.54
CA VAL A 36 10.62 -4.82 -7.49
C VAL A 36 9.92 -4.82 -8.86
N PRO A 37 10.55 -5.34 -9.93
CA PRO A 37 9.90 -5.44 -11.24
C PRO A 37 8.57 -6.20 -11.21
N LEU A 38 7.63 -5.84 -12.09
CA LEU A 38 6.27 -6.39 -12.15
C LEU A 38 6.20 -7.93 -12.09
N ALA A 39 7.11 -8.63 -12.76
CA ALA A 39 7.12 -10.10 -12.73
C ALA A 39 7.27 -10.64 -11.29
N LYS A 40 8.06 -9.95 -10.46
CA LYS A 40 8.28 -10.32 -9.06
C LYS A 40 7.12 -9.86 -8.16
N THR A 41 6.60 -8.65 -8.37
CA THR A 41 5.42 -8.18 -7.60
C THR A 41 4.21 -9.07 -7.86
N ALA A 42 3.97 -9.44 -9.12
CA ALA A 42 2.89 -10.34 -9.51
C ALA A 42 3.06 -11.77 -8.95
N ARG A 43 4.29 -12.28 -8.89
CA ARG A 43 4.59 -13.55 -8.19
C ARG A 43 4.33 -13.43 -6.69
N ASN A 44 4.81 -12.37 -6.06
CA ASN A 44 4.69 -12.16 -4.62
C ASN A 44 3.22 -12.00 -4.18
N ALA A 45 2.38 -11.31 -4.98
CA ALA A 45 0.94 -11.26 -4.73
C ALA A 45 0.27 -12.64 -4.77
N ARG A 46 0.70 -13.51 -5.70
CA ARG A 46 0.23 -14.89 -5.77
C ARG A 46 0.72 -15.74 -4.59
N LEU A 47 1.96 -15.49 -4.12
CA LEU A 47 2.49 -16.13 -2.90
C LEU A 47 1.67 -15.72 -1.66
N ALA A 48 1.40 -14.42 -1.48
CA ALA A 48 0.57 -13.95 -0.38
C ALA A 48 -0.82 -14.61 -0.42
N ARG A 49 -1.45 -14.72 -1.60
CA ARG A 49 -2.70 -15.45 -1.81
C ARG A 49 -2.60 -16.92 -1.42
N GLU A 50 -1.51 -17.60 -1.79
CA GLU A 50 -1.26 -19.00 -1.45
C GLU A 50 -1.06 -19.18 0.07
N TRP A 51 -0.29 -18.31 0.72
CA TRP A 51 -0.08 -18.32 2.17
C TRP A 51 -1.36 -18.01 2.96
N GLY A 52 -2.17 -17.07 2.45
CA GLY A 52 -3.48 -16.74 3.02
C GLY A 52 -4.57 -17.77 2.71
N LYS A 53 -4.28 -18.82 1.93
CA LYS A 53 -5.25 -19.85 1.46
C LYS A 53 -6.52 -19.24 0.86
N ARG A 54 -6.35 -18.22 0.03
CA ARG A 54 -7.46 -17.54 -0.66
C ARG A 54 -7.39 -17.70 -2.18
N PRO A 55 -7.55 -18.94 -2.70
CA PRO A 55 -7.52 -19.21 -4.14
C PRO A 55 -8.65 -18.54 -4.92
N ASP A 56 -9.68 -18.08 -4.22
CA ASP A 56 -10.83 -17.37 -4.76
C ASP A 56 -10.48 -15.93 -5.22
N ILE A 57 -9.37 -15.35 -4.76
CA ILE A 57 -8.99 -13.98 -5.10
C ILE A 57 -8.16 -13.96 -6.39
N PRO A 58 -8.65 -13.37 -7.50
CA PRO A 58 -7.86 -13.25 -8.71
C PRO A 58 -6.74 -12.21 -8.55
N VAL A 59 -5.60 -12.46 -9.21
CA VAL A 59 -4.43 -11.56 -9.25
C VAL A 59 -4.19 -11.17 -10.71
N TYR A 60 -4.19 -9.86 -10.97
CA TYR A 60 -3.96 -9.30 -12.30
C TYR A 60 -2.62 -8.54 -12.33
N ALA A 61 -1.80 -8.79 -13.33
CA ALA A 61 -0.62 -7.99 -13.58
C ALA A 61 -0.99 -6.68 -14.30
N GLY A 62 -0.39 -5.57 -13.90
CA GLY A 62 -0.69 -4.25 -14.44
C GLY A 62 0.52 -3.58 -15.10
N ALA A 63 0.80 -2.35 -14.72
CA ALA A 63 1.84 -1.54 -15.32
C ALA A 63 3.25 -2.03 -14.95
N PRO A 64 4.11 -2.30 -15.95
CA PRO A 64 5.48 -2.76 -15.70
C PRO A 64 6.46 -1.60 -15.44
N ARG A 65 6.01 -0.36 -15.53
CA ARG A 65 6.82 0.85 -15.34
C ARG A 65 5.93 2.05 -15.03
N PRO A 66 6.48 3.11 -14.44
CA PRO A 66 5.79 4.39 -14.24
C PRO A 66 5.43 5.07 -15.57
N LEU A 67 4.54 6.07 -15.52
CA LEU A 67 4.03 6.77 -16.69
C LEU A 67 5.14 7.42 -17.53
N LEU A 68 6.02 8.18 -16.92
CA LEU A 68 7.02 8.97 -17.64
C LEU A 68 8.46 8.66 -17.24
N ARG A 69 8.74 8.51 -15.96
CA ARG A 69 10.11 8.36 -15.48
C ARG A 69 10.69 6.97 -15.73
N THR A 70 12.01 6.83 -15.59
CA THR A 70 12.68 5.53 -15.52
C THR A 70 12.28 4.81 -14.22
N PRO A 71 11.96 3.52 -14.28
CA PRO A 71 11.65 2.72 -13.07
C PRO A 71 12.78 2.81 -12.04
N ILE A 72 12.38 2.91 -10.79
CA ILE A 72 13.23 2.70 -9.62
C ILE A 72 12.68 1.54 -8.82
N TYR A 73 13.53 0.91 -8.03
CA TYR A 73 13.16 -0.25 -7.21
C TYR A 73 13.74 -0.10 -5.81
N ALA A 74 13.11 -0.73 -4.82
CA ALA A 74 13.51 -0.73 -3.41
C ALA A 74 14.14 -2.06 -2.97
N ALA A 75 14.98 -2.66 -3.83
CA ALA A 75 15.63 -3.93 -3.55
C ALA A 75 16.56 -3.88 -2.32
N ASP A 76 17.09 -2.71 -1.98
CA ASP A 76 17.92 -2.51 -0.78
C ASP A 76 17.09 -2.65 0.51
N VAL A 77 15.78 -2.39 0.45
CA VAL A 77 14.83 -2.49 1.57
C VAL A 77 14.20 -3.89 1.61
N HIS A 78 13.67 -4.35 0.46
CA HIS A 78 12.84 -5.57 0.39
C HIS A 78 13.61 -6.80 -0.10
N GLY A 79 14.90 -6.65 -0.46
CA GLY A 79 15.69 -7.72 -1.09
C GLY A 79 15.40 -7.86 -2.59
N SER A 80 16.29 -8.57 -3.29
CA SER A 80 16.18 -8.74 -4.75
C SER A 80 14.90 -9.42 -5.21
N GLU A 81 14.30 -10.27 -4.37
CA GLU A 81 13.04 -10.96 -4.66
C GLU A 81 11.79 -10.20 -4.18
N GLY A 82 11.97 -9.04 -3.51
CA GLY A 82 10.92 -8.23 -2.93
C GLY A 82 10.42 -8.70 -1.57
N ILE A 83 10.80 -9.89 -1.14
CA ILE A 83 10.46 -10.44 0.18
C ILE A 83 11.71 -11.06 0.78
N THR A 84 11.99 -10.71 2.03
CA THR A 84 13.09 -11.27 2.82
C THR A 84 12.56 -12.05 4.03
N GLY A 85 13.40 -12.89 4.64
CA GLY A 85 13.04 -13.66 5.83
C GLY A 85 12.28 -14.97 5.57
N VAL A 86 11.81 -15.20 4.35
CA VAL A 86 11.07 -16.39 3.94
C VAL A 86 11.54 -16.91 2.59
N GLU A 87 11.27 -18.19 2.32
CA GLU A 87 11.56 -18.79 1.02
C GLU A 87 10.54 -18.32 -0.02
N VAL A 88 11.03 -17.76 -1.13
CA VAL A 88 10.23 -17.32 -2.26
C VAL A 88 10.26 -18.41 -3.34
N HIS A 89 9.09 -18.92 -3.72
CA HIS A 89 8.93 -19.93 -4.76
C HIS A 89 7.90 -19.51 -5.81
N GLU A 90 7.80 -20.21 -6.92
CA GLU A 90 6.78 -19.97 -7.92
C GLU A 90 5.42 -20.52 -7.43
N PRO A 91 4.37 -19.66 -7.29
CA PRO A 91 3.07 -20.09 -6.78
C PRO A 91 2.35 -21.00 -7.77
N LYS A 92 1.60 -21.98 -7.25
CA LYS A 92 0.87 -22.95 -8.08
C LYS A 92 -0.22 -22.34 -8.93
N GLN A 93 -0.94 -21.37 -8.41
CA GLN A 93 -2.06 -20.75 -9.11
C GLN A 93 -1.59 -19.58 -9.99
N PRO A 94 -1.93 -19.55 -11.28
CA PRO A 94 -1.49 -18.53 -12.21
C PRO A 94 -2.13 -17.16 -11.94
N LEU A 95 -1.69 -16.18 -12.70
CA LEU A 95 -2.38 -14.89 -12.84
C LEU A 95 -3.75 -15.11 -13.49
N ALA A 96 -4.69 -14.23 -13.19
CA ALA A 96 -5.93 -14.12 -13.92
C ALA A 96 -5.67 -13.59 -15.35
N GLU A 97 -6.52 -13.98 -16.30
CA GLU A 97 -6.44 -13.50 -17.67
C GLU A 97 -6.77 -12.00 -17.77
N GLY A 98 -6.03 -11.28 -18.59
CA GLY A 98 -6.19 -9.84 -18.81
C GLY A 98 -5.22 -9.00 -18.00
N ASN A 99 -5.43 -7.68 -18.07
CA ASN A 99 -4.57 -6.66 -17.45
C ASN A 99 -5.29 -5.98 -16.26
N ALA A 100 -4.52 -5.53 -15.27
CA ALA A 100 -5.06 -4.84 -14.10
C ALA A 100 -5.84 -3.56 -14.46
N VAL A 101 -5.35 -2.77 -15.42
CA VAL A 101 -6.00 -1.51 -15.84
C VAL A 101 -7.38 -1.80 -16.46
N ASP A 102 -7.45 -2.77 -17.37
CA ASP A 102 -8.71 -3.18 -17.97
C ASP A 102 -9.69 -3.76 -16.94
N TYR A 103 -9.16 -4.51 -15.97
CA TYR A 103 -9.96 -5.03 -14.87
C TYR A 103 -10.54 -3.89 -14.01
N LEU A 104 -9.73 -2.91 -13.65
CA LEU A 104 -10.16 -1.71 -12.90
C LEU A 104 -11.26 -0.97 -13.66
N ILE A 105 -11.04 -0.66 -14.95
CA ILE A 105 -12.02 0.06 -15.78
C ILE A 105 -13.34 -0.70 -15.83
N ARG A 106 -13.30 -1.98 -16.21
CA ARG A 106 -14.51 -2.81 -16.35
C ARG A 106 -15.27 -2.92 -15.02
N THR A 107 -14.56 -3.17 -13.93
CA THR A 107 -15.16 -3.40 -12.62
C THR A 107 -15.77 -2.12 -12.06
N LEU A 108 -15.04 -0.99 -12.10
CA LEU A 108 -15.54 0.28 -11.58
C LEU A 108 -16.68 0.85 -12.41
N ARG A 109 -16.65 0.63 -13.74
CA ARG A 109 -17.75 1.08 -14.63
C ARG A 109 -19.03 0.27 -14.40
N ALA A 110 -18.92 -1.02 -14.11
CA ALA A 110 -20.06 -1.90 -13.82
C ALA A 110 -20.57 -1.80 -12.37
N ALA A 111 -19.78 -1.21 -11.47
CA ALA A 111 -20.13 -1.09 -10.07
C ALA A 111 -21.25 -0.05 -9.84
N PRO A 112 -22.12 -0.27 -8.85
CA PRO A 112 -22.98 0.79 -8.35
C PRO A 112 -22.18 2.03 -7.96
N GLU A 113 -22.81 3.21 -8.04
CA GLU A 113 -22.15 4.44 -7.63
C GLU A 113 -21.60 4.34 -6.19
N LYS A 114 -20.36 4.81 -6.00
CA LYS A 114 -19.68 4.88 -4.70
C LYS A 114 -19.71 3.57 -3.90
N SER A 115 -19.51 2.44 -4.59
CA SER A 115 -19.59 1.13 -3.95
C SER A 115 -18.26 0.41 -3.78
N VAL A 116 -17.22 0.79 -4.52
CA VAL A 116 -15.91 0.13 -4.52
C VAL A 116 -14.88 0.99 -3.82
N THR A 117 -14.23 0.43 -2.80
CA THR A 117 -13.05 1.01 -2.18
C THR A 117 -11.79 0.47 -2.86
N LEU A 118 -10.84 1.35 -3.15
CA LEU A 118 -9.51 1.04 -3.66
C LEU A 118 -8.49 1.23 -2.54
N ALA A 119 -7.75 0.18 -2.22
CA ALA A 119 -6.58 0.25 -1.34
C ALA A 119 -5.33 0.25 -2.23
N MET A 120 -4.62 1.36 -2.24
CA MET A 120 -3.40 1.56 -3.03
C MET A 120 -2.21 1.43 -2.09
N LEU A 121 -1.44 0.37 -2.25
CA LEU A 121 -0.28 0.07 -1.40
C LEU A 121 1.05 0.39 -2.10
N GLY A 122 1.03 0.47 -3.43
CA GLY A 122 2.18 0.83 -4.27
C GLY A 122 1.92 2.07 -5.11
N PRO A 123 2.79 2.34 -6.10
CA PRO A 123 2.63 3.48 -7.03
C PRO A 123 1.29 3.45 -7.76
N GLU A 124 0.64 4.59 -7.90
CA GLU A 124 -0.73 4.73 -8.41
C GLU A 124 -0.87 4.52 -9.93
N THR A 125 0.13 3.99 -10.61
CA THR A 125 0.22 3.89 -12.09
C THR A 125 -0.99 3.19 -12.70
N ASN A 126 -1.43 2.06 -12.13
CA ASN A 126 -2.58 1.32 -12.65
C ASN A 126 -3.87 2.16 -12.61
N LEU A 127 -4.14 2.81 -11.48
CA LEU A 127 -5.34 3.63 -11.31
C LEU A 127 -5.27 4.90 -12.18
N ALA A 128 -4.11 5.53 -12.29
CA ALA A 128 -3.91 6.70 -13.15
C ALA A 128 -4.17 6.37 -14.63
N LEU A 129 -3.67 5.23 -15.12
CA LEU A 129 -3.95 4.72 -16.46
C LEU A 129 -5.45 4.45 -16.66
N ALA A 130 -6.10 3.84 -15.68
CA ALA A 130 -7.53 3.55 -15.74
C ALA A 130 -8.36 4.85 -15.78
N LEU A 131 -8.06 5.82 -14.93
CA LEU A 131 -8.73 7.13 -14.91
C LEU A 131 -8.49 7.94 -16.17
N THR A 132 -7.30 7.87 -16.75
CA THR A 132 -6.95 8.57 -18.00
C THR A 132 -7.72 8.00 -19.18
N GLN A 133 -7.83 6.67 -19.27
CA GLN A 133 -8.56 5.99 -20.35
C GLN A 133 -10.07 6.07 -20.18
N ALA A 134 -10.56 6.10 -18.96
CA ALA A 134 -11.98 6.03 -18.62
C ALA A 134 -12.32 6.93 -17.41
N PRO A 135 -12.38 8.26 -17.57
CA PRO A 135 -12.66 9.17 -16.46
C PRO A 135 -14.01 8.94 -15.77
N ASP A 136 -14.95 8.30 -16.46
CA ASP A 136 -16.29 7.97 -15.95
C ASP A 136 -16.28 6.97 -14.80
N ILE A 137 -15.18 6.19 -14.63
CA ILE A 137 -15.08 5.17 -13.58
C ILE A 137 -15.02 5.73 -12.17
N VAL A 138 -14.70 7.02 -12.02
CA VAL A 138 -14.69 7.71 -10.73
C VAL A 138 -16.03 7.58 -9.99
N LYS A 139 -17.13 7.46 -10.72
CA LYS A 139 -18.48 7.29 -10.16
C LYS A 139 -18.62 6.00 -9.34
N GLY A 140 -17.94 4.93 -9.73
CA GLY A 140 -17.95 3.64 -9.03
C GLY A 140 -17.10 3.65 -7.74
N ILE A 141 -16.20 4.63 -7.60
CA ILE A 141 -15.26 4.70 -6.47
C ILE A 141 -15.95 5.29 -5.24
N ARG A 142 -15.97 4.52 -4.17
CA ARG A 142 -16.40 4.96 -2.84
C ARG A 142 -15.35 5.80 -2.16
N GLU A 143 -14.11 5.31 -2.18
CA GLU A 143 -12.96 5.91 -1.55
C GLU A 143 -11.67 5.28 -2.11
N ILE A 144 -10.62 6.07 -2.20
CA ILE A 144 -9.26 5.63 -2.48
C ILE A 144 -8.47 5.81 -1.18
N VAL A 145 -7.92 4.72 -0.64
CA VAL A 145 -7.06 4.77 0.55
C VAL A 145 -5.65 4.43 0.12
N ILE A 146 -4.73 5.38 0.28
CA ILE A 146 -3.36 5.34 -0.26
C ILE A 146 -2.36 5.22 0.89
N MET A 147 -1.44 4.25 0.82
CA MET A 147 -0.18 4.35 1.52
C MET A 147 0.77 5.17 0.65
N GLY A 148 1.14 6.34 1.11
CA GLY A 148 2.07 7.21 0.36
C GLY A 148 2.13 8.63 0.89
N GLY A 149 3.21 9.32 0.51
CA GLY A 149 3.43 10.70 0.87
C GLY A 149 4.14 10.92 2.20
N ALA A 150 4.62 12.15 2.36
CA ALA A 150 5.30 12.62 3.56
C ALA A 150 5.18 14.14 3.66
N HIS A 151 5.06 14.66 4.88
CA HIS A 151 5.04 16.10 5.14
C HIS A 151 5.89 16.46 6.36
N PHE A 152 5.52 15.99 7.57
CA PHE A 152 6.24 16.32 8.78
C PHE A 152 7.52 15.51 8.98
N ASN A 153 7.54 14.26 8.49
CA ASN A 153 8.66 13.34 8.68
C ASN A 153 9.72 13.40 7.56
N GLY A 154 9.49 14.19 6.51
CA GLY A 154 10.31 14.10 5.31
C GLY A 154 10.12 12.80 4.55
N GLY A 155 10.90 12.62 3.46
CA GLY A 155 10.80 11.43 2.62
C GLY A 155 11.67 10.25 3.09
N ASN A 156 11.46 9.10 2.46
CA ASN A 156 12.24 7.88 2.69
C ASN A 156 13.06 7.41 1.46
N ILE A 157 12.78 7.96 0.28
CA ILE A 157 13.59 7.71 -0.93
C ILE A 157 14.43 8.91 -1.33
N THR A 158 13.92 10.11 -1.10
CA THR A 158 14.65 11.38 -1.12
C THR A 158 14.33 12.16 0.14
N PRO A 159 15.09 13.20 0.51
CA PRO A 159 14.71 14.03 1.67
C PRO A 159 13.30 14.63 1.59
N ALA A 160 12.74 14.76 0.37
CA ALA A 160 11.45 15.40 0.12
C ALA A 160 10.31 14.43 -0.20
N ALA A 161 10.60 13.21 -0.68
CA ALA A 161 9.61 12.33 -1.26
C ALA A 161 9.54 10.94 -0.61
N GLU A 162 8.33 10.45 -0.43
CA GLU A 162 8.03 9.07 -0.08
C GLU A 162 8.08 8.19 -1.35
N PHE A 163 8.44 6.90 -1.18
CA PHE A 163 8.78 6.00 -2.29
C PHE A 163 7.65 5.81 -3.30
N ASN A 164 6.41 5.52 -2.88
CA ASN A 164 5.30 5.26 -3.79
C ASN A 164 4.99 6.46 -4.68
N ILE A 165 4.98 7.65 -4.07
CA ILE A 165 4.77 8.90 -4.80
C ILE A 165 5.97 9.20 -5.72
N PHE A 166 7.20 9.01 -5.24
CA PHE A 166 8.40 9.24 -6.03
C PHE A 166 8.55 8.24 -7.19
N ALA A 167 8.07 7.01 -7.03
CA ALA A 167 8.10 5.99 -8.07
C ALA A 167 7.25 6.37 -9.30
N ASP A 168 6.11 7.05 -9.12
CA ASP A 168 5.32 7.62 -10.21
C ASP A 168 4.58 8.90 -9.80
N PRO A 169 5.26 10.06 -9.70
CA PRO A 169 4.64 11.31 -9.26
C PRO A 169 3.54 11.80 -10.21
N HIS A 170 3.64 11.48 -11.51
CA HIS A 170 2.62 11.84 -12.49
C HIS A 170 1.34 11.04 -12.29
N ALA A 171 1.45 9.75 -11.94
CA ALA A 171 0.29 8.93 -11.59
C ALA A 171 -0.38 9.43 -10.31
N ALA A 172 0.41 9.72 -9.28
CA ALA A 172 -0.10 10.28 -8.02
C ALA A 172 -0.83 11.62 -8.26
N GLU A 173 -0.30 12.50 -9.09
CA GLU A 173 -0.94 13.77 -9.46
C GLU A 173 -2.29 13.54 -10.14
N ILE A 174 -2.39 12.59 -11.08
CA ILE A 174 -3.65 12.24 -11.75
C ILE A 174 -4.68 11.74 -10.74
N VAL A 175 -4.28 10.85 -9.85
CA VAL A 175 -5.19 10.28 -8.82
C VAL A 175 -5.67 11.35 -7.86
N LEU A 176 -4.79 12.22 -7.36
CA LEU A 176 -5.15 13.30 -6.44
C LEU A 176 -6.10 14.34 -7.07
N LYS A 177 -6.08 14.48 -8.41
CA LYS A 177 -6.96 15.35 -9.18
C LYS A 177 -8.25 14.67 -9.67
N SER A 178 -8.46 13.40 -9.37
CA SER A 178 -9.58 12.59 -9.90
C SER A 178 -10.97 13.05 -9.44
N GLY A 179 -11.04 13.76 -8.32
CA GLY A 179 -12.31 14.13 -7.68
C GLY A 179 -12.93 13.01 -6.82
N ALA A 180 -12.33 11.83 -6.77
CA ALA A 180 -12.74 10.78 -5.85
C ALA A 180 -12.44 11.17 -4.38
N PRO A 181 -13.17 10.64 -3.39
CA PRO A 181 -12.76 10.75 -1.99
C PRO A 181 -11.43 10.01 -1.75
N ILE A 182 -10.44 10.69 -1.18
CA ILE A 182 -9.09 10.15 -0.95
C ILE A 182 -8.72 10.29 0.52
N THR A 183 -8.21 9.19 1.10
CA THR A 183 -7.52 9.17 2.38
C THR A 183 -6.08 8.72 2.16
N MET A 184 -5.11 9.45 2.70
CA MET A 184 -3.69 9.09 2.65
C MET A 184 -3.17 8.75 4.03
N LEU A 185 -2.41 7.64 4.10
CA LEU A 185 -1.63 7.22 5.26
C LEU A 185 -0.14 7.41 4.94
N PRO A 186 0.38 8.64 5.14
CA PRO A 186 1.75 9.00 4.80
C PRO A 186 2.76 8.51 5.85
N LEU A 187 4.05 8.76 5.61
CA LEU A 187 5.10 8.50 6.59
C LEU A 187 4.84 9.18 7.94
N ASP A 188 4.10 10.29 7.94
CA ASP A 188 3.72 11.03 9.16
C ASP A 188 2.95 10.18 10.18
N VAL A 189 2.24 9.16 9.72
CA VAL A 189 1.54 8.20 10.59
C VAL A 189 2.25 6.85 10.63
N THR A 190 2.77 6.34 9.50
CA THR A 190 3.36 5.00 9.45
C THR A 190 4.63 4.91 10.31
N HIS A 191 5.43 5.97 10.38
CA HIS A 191 6.61 6.07 11.25
C HIS A 191 6.26 6.19 12.76
N LYS A 192 4.99 6.28 13.12
CA LYS A 192 4.52 6.21 14.52
C LYS A 192 4.04 4.81 14.90
N ILE A 193 3.86 3.93 13.92
CA ILE A 193 3.36 2.55 14.10
C ILE A 193 4.51 1.58 13.88
N LEU A 194 5.43 1.52 14.86
CA LEU A 194 6.65 0.75 14.75
C LEU A 194 6.51 -0.64 15.36
N THR A 195 7.18 -1.60 14.75
CA THR A 195 7.39 -2.93 15.33
C THR A 195 8.24 -2.84 16.61
N SER A 196 8.21 -3.91 17.40
CA SER A 196 9.16 -4.15 18.47
C SER A 196 9.44 -5.64 18.59
N PRO A 197 10.52 -6.07 19.25
CA PRO A 197 10.79 -7.49 19.49
C PRO A 197 9.60 -8.22 20.14
N GLU A 198 8.90 -7.56 21.07
CA GLU A 198 7.74 -8.13 21.77
C GLU A 198 6.54 -8.30 20.83
N ARG A 199 6.31 -7.34 19.91
CA ARG A 199 5.25 -7.38 18.91
C ARG A 199 5.49 -8.50 17.90
N ILE A 200 6.73 -8.66 17.44
CA ILE A 200 7.12 -9.73 16.54
C ILE A 200 7.02 -11.09 17.24
N ALA A 201 7.48 -11.18 18.50
CA ALA A 201 7.35 -12.41 19.30
C ALA A 201 5.88 -12.82 19.51
N LYS A 202 4.95 -11.88 19.73
CA LYS A 202 3.52 -12.19 19.83
C LYS A 202 3.00 -12.84 18.55
N LEU A 203 3.35 -12.30 17.37
CA LEU A 203 2.97 -12.89 16.08
C LEU A 203 3.55 -14.29 15.89
N ARG A 204 4.82 -14.48 16.23
CA ARG A 204 5.50 -15.79 16.15
C ARG A 204 4.85 -16.83 17.05
N ASN A 205 4.42 -16.43 18.23
CA ASN A 205 3.81 -17.31 19.24
C ASN A 205 2.31 -17.61 18.99
N LEU A 206 1.74 -17.17 17.87
CA LEU A 206 0.38 -17.55 17.47
C LEU A 206 0.24 -19.06 17.19
N GLY A 207 1.35 -19.72 16.89
CA GLY A 207 1.39 -21.17 16.66
C GLY A 207 0.87 -21.60 15.28
N ASN A 208 0.44 -20.67 14.43
CA ASN A 208 0.04 -20.93 13.06
C ASN A 208 1.14 -20.53 12.06
N ARG A 209 1.04 -21.02 10.82
CA ARG A 209 2.01 -20.74 9.77
C ARG A 209 2.05 -19.25 9.40
N ALA A 210 0.90 -18.59 9.34
CA ALA A 210 0.80 -17.20 8.97
C ALA A 210 1.52 -16.29 9.98
N GLY A 211 1.35 -16.53 11.28
CA GLY A 211 2.04 -15.78 12.33
C GLY A 211 3.55 -15.92 12.25
N LYS A 212 4.04 -17.17 12.02
CA LYS A 212 5.46 -17.42 11.81
C LYS A 212 5.97 -16.67 10.56
N THR A 213 5.26 -16.77 9.44
CA THR A 213 5.63 -16.11 8.17
C THR A 213 5.73 -14.58 8.34
N VAL A 214 4.72 -13.96 8.96
CA VAL A 214 4.72 -12.52 9.22
C VAL A 214 5.87 -12.12 10.15
N ALA A 215 6.12 -12.90 11.20
CA ALA A 215 7.22 -12.62 12.12
C ALA A 215 8.60 -12.74 11.45
N ASP A 216 8.81 -13.76 10.61
CA ASP A 216 10.08 -13.98 9.89
C ASP A 216 10.33 -12.85 8.86
N ILE A 217 9.29 -12.40 8.16
CA ILE A 217 9.37 -11.25 7.26
C ILE A 217 9.73 -9.98 8.04
N LEU A 218 9.05 -9.70 9.16
CA LEU A 218 9.31 -8.53 9.98
C LEU A 218 10.73 -8.51 10.54
N ASP A 219 11.22 -9.62 11.07
CA ASP A 219 12.59 -9.70 11.61
C ASP A 219 13.65 -9.35 10.57
N ALA A 220 13.44 -9.73 9.32
CA ALA A 220 14.36 -9.40 8.23
C ALA A 220 14.19 -7.95 7.73
N TYR A 221 12.94 -7.51 7.56
CA TYR A 221 12.58 -6.22 6.97
C TYR A 221 12.98 -5.04 7.85
N VAL A 222 12.73 -5.10 9.16
CA VAL A 222 12.95 -3.96 10.07
C VAL A 222 14.42 -3.57 10.24
N GLN A 223 15.36 -4.44 9.85
CA GLN A 223 16.79 -4.16 9.99
C GLN A 223 17.23 -2.94 9.17
N TYR A 224 16.59 -2.72 8.03
CA TYR A 224 16.89 -1.56 7.20
C TYR A 224 16.57 -0.25 7.93
N ASP A 225 15.36 -0.10 8.45
CA ASP A 225 14.90 1.12 9.11
C ASP A 225 15.67 1.43 10.40
N ILE A 226 15.98 0.40 11.18
CA ILE A 226 16.80 0.56 12.38
C ILE A 226 18.20 1.05 12.01
N LYS A 227 18.80 0.49 10.98
CA LYS A 227 20.17 0.82 10.56
C LYS A 227 20.28 2.20 9.90
N TYR A 228 19.35 2.53 8.99
CA TYR A 228 19.48 3.74 8.17
C TYR A 228 18.78 4.96 8.76
N TYR A 229 17.66 4.77 9.46
CA TYR A 229 16.90 5.89 10.03
C TYR A 229 17.04 5.99 11.55
N GLY A 230 17.71 5.04 12.21
CA GLY A 230 17.84 5.02 13.67
C GLY A 230 16.49 4.85 14.38
N LEU A 231 15.50 4.28 13.72
CA LEU A 231 14.19 4.03 14.31
C LEU A 231 14.29 2.95 15.39
N LYS A 232 13.38 2.97 16.35
CA LYS A 232 13.30 1.97 17.43
C LYS A 232 12.67 0.64 16.98
N GLY A 233 12.25 0.55 15.73
CA GLY A 233 11.62 -0.58 15.06
C GLY A 233 11.28 -0.19 13.64
N GLY A 234 10.93 -1.15 12.77
CA GLY A 234 10.49 -0.86 11.41
C GLY A 234 8.99 -0.54 11.35
N PRO A 235 8.56 0.43 10.55
CA PRO A 235 7.16 0.64 10.25
C PRO A 235 6.62 -0.52 9.38
N VAL A 236 5.31 -0.77 9.48
CA VAL A 236 4.59 -1.70 8.58
C VAL A 236 3.65 -0.85 7.76
N HIS A 237 4.21 -0.15 6.76
CA HIS A 237 3.54 0.94 6.07
C HIS A 237 2.17 0.52 5.53
N ASP A 238 2.11 -0.46 4.66
CA ASP A 238 0.92 -0.86 3.91
C ASP A 238 -0.18 -1.47 4.76
N ALA A 239 0.21 -2.19 5.81
CA ALA A 239 -0.76 -2.77 6.73
C ALA A 239 -1.59 -1.71 7.47
N THR A 240 -1.10 -0.44 7.53
CA THR A 240 -1.87 0.67 8.09
C THR A 240 -3.12 0.99 7.26
N VAL A 241 -3.07 0.83 5.93
CA VAL A 241 -4.23 0.97 5.04
C VAL A 241 -5.30 -0.06 5.38
N VAL A 242 -4.89 -1.32 5.56
CA VAL A 242 -5.82 -2.39 5.92
C VAL A 242 -6.41 -2.15 7.31
N ALA A 243 -5.59 -1.71 8.28
CA ALA A 243 -6.06 -1.37 9.61
C ALA A 243 -7.06 -0.20 9.59
N TYR A 244 -6.81 0.83 8.76
CA TYR A 244 -7.73 1.95 8.56
C TYR A 244 -9.08 1.46 8.02
N LEU A 245 -9.07 0.60 7.01
CA LEU A 245 -10.30 0.03 6.44
C LEU A 245 -11.10 -0.82 7.43
N LEU A 246 -10.41 -1.51 8.35
CA LEU A 246 -11.03 -2.37 9.36
C LEU A 246 -11.49 -1.59 10.60
N LYS A 247 -10.71 -0.60 11.02
CA LYS A 247 -10.94 0.16 12.26
C LYS A 247 -10.43 1.59 12.13
N PRO A 248 -11.16 2.47 11.40
CA PRO A 248 -10.74 3.86 11.18
C PRO A 248 -10.48 4.65 12.46
N SER A 249 -11.15 4.25 13.57
CA SER A 249 -10.98 4.91 14.87
C SER A 249 -9.59 4.81 15.48
N LEU A 250 -8.71 3.96 14.93
CA LEU A 250 -7.29 3.90 15.31
C LEU A 250 -6.47 5.09 14.78
N PHE A 251 -7.04 5.86 13.86
CA PHE A 251 -6.33 6.89 13.11
C PHE A 251 -7.05 8.24 13.24
N LYS A 252 -6.25 9.32 13.19
CA LYS A 252 -6.78 10.68 13.12
C LYS A 252 -6.02 11.46 12.06
N GLY A 253 -6.72 12.35 11.41
CA GLY A 253 -6.20 13.17 10.34
C GLY A 253 -6.91 14.50 10.22
N LYS A 254 -6.61 15.17 9.13
CA LYS A 254 -7.20 16.45 8.77
C LYS A 254 -7.45 16.49 7.27
N ARG A 255 -8.64 16.96 6.88
CA ARG A 255 -8.94 17.20 5.49
C ARG A 255 -8.23 18.46 5.00
N ILE A 256 -7.33 18.30 4.04
CA ILE A 256 -6.45 19.36 3.51
C ILE A 256 -6.33 19.30 2.00
N ASN A 257 -5.74 20.33 1.39
CA ASN A 257 -5.27 20.25 0.01
C ASN A 257 -3.90 19.58 -0.04
N VAL A 258 -3.76 18.58 -0.92
CA VAL A 258 -2.50 17.88 -1.18
C VAL A 258 -2.25 17.92 -2.69
N GLN A 259 -1.04 18.29 -3.05
CA GLN A 259 -0.53 18.26 -4.42
C GLN A 259 0.78 17.47 -4.46
N VAL A 260 1.17 17.04 -5.66
CA VAL A 260 2.47 16.39 -5.90
C VAL A 260 3.32 17.30 -6.78
N ASP A 261 4.59 17.47 -6.45
CA ASP A 261 5.54 18.09 -7.35
C ASP A 261 6.04 17.06 -8.38
N SER A 262 5.39 17.04 -9.53
CA SER A 262 5.71 16.15 -10.66
C SER A 262 6.73 16.75 -11.64
N ARG A 263 7.24 17.95 -11.35
CA ARG A 263 8.29 18.60 -12.14
C ARG A 263 9.67 18.09 -11.74
N GLU A 264 10.54 17.84 -12.72
CA GLU A 264 11.92 17.46 -12.43
C GLU A 264 12.62 18.50 -11.55
N GLY A 265 13.34 18.04 -10.54
CA GLY A 265 14.05 18.86 -9.57
C GLY A 265 14.26 18.17 -8.24
N ILE A 266 14.81 18.92 -7.29
CA ILE A 266 15.15 18.38 -5.96
C ILE A 266 13.93 17.96 -5.13
N THR A 267 12.75 18.49 -5.45
CA THR A 267 11.47 18.20 -4.82
C THR A 267 10.58 17.27 -5.62
N PHE A 268 11.10 16.68 -6.70
CA PHE A 268 10.35 15.72 -7.53
C PHE A 268 9.76 14.59 -6.69
N GLY A 269 8.45 14.40 -6.79
CA GLY A 269 7.71 13.41 -5.99
C GLY A 269 7.33 13.87 -4.57
N GLN A 270 7.64 15.11 -4.19
CA GLN A 270 7.19 15.66 -2.91
C GLN A 270 5.67 15.81 -2.87
N THR A 271 5.04 15.36 -1.78
CA THR A 271 3.68 15.72 -1.43
C THR A 271 3.65 17.08 -0.72
N VAL A 272 3.01 18.04 -1.36
CA VAL A 272 2.79 19.38 -0.79
C VAL A 272 1.47 19.38 -0.04
N ALA A 273 1.52 19.07 1.25
CA ALA A 273 0.37 19.01 2.12
C ALA A 273 0.10 20.38 2.75
N ASP A 274 -0.95 21.05 2.30
CA ASP A 274 -1.32 22.40 2.78
C ASP A 274 -2.00 22.35 4.14
N TRP A 275 -1.23 22.03 5.17
CA TRP A 275 -1.72 21.84 6.54
C TRP A 275 -2.40 23.09 7.13
N TYR A 276 -1.95 24.26 6.74
CA TYR A 276 -2.44 25.54 7.27
C TYR A 276 -3.36 26.29 6.31
N GLY A 277 -3.64 25.76 5.12
CA GLY A 277 -4.54 26.36 4.14
C GLY A 277 -3.93 27.57 3.42
N GLY A 278 -2.60 27.65 3.32
CA GLY A 278 -1.88 28.76 2.69
C GLY A 278 -2.13 28.88 1.19
N LEU A 279 -2.35 27.75 0.50
CA LEU A 279 -2.63 27.72 -0.93
C LEU A 279 -4.05 28.16 -1.29
N LYS A 280 -4.97 28.23 -0.30
CA LYS A 280 -6.39 28.57 -0.49
C LYS A 280 -7.09 27.69 -1.55
N GLN A 281 -6.64 26.45 -1.70
CA GLN A 281 -7.25 25.46 -2.59
C GLN A 281 -8.24 24.57 -1.83
N PRO A 282 -9.28 24.05 -2.50
CA PRO A 282 -10.19 23.10 -1.89
C PRO A 282 -9.46 21.86 -1.36
N ALA A 283 -9.88 21.40 -0.19
CA ALA A 283 -9.34 20.15 0.37
C ALA A 283 -9.77 18.94 -0.48
N ASN A 284 -8.81 18.12 -0.87
CA ASN A 284 -9.02 16.93 -1.70
C ASN A 284 -8.67 15.63 -0.98
N VAL A 285 -7.92 15.67 0.12
CA VAL A 285 -7.40 14.50 0.82
C VAL A 285 -7.70 14.59 2.32
N GLU A 286 -8.10 13.46 2.91
CA GLU A 286 -7.99 13.23 4.35
C GLU A 286 -6.57 12.73 4.64
N TRP A 287 -5.73 13.61 5.22
CA TRP A 287 -4.33 13.34 5.54
C TRP A 287 -4.21 12.81 6.96
N ILE A 288 -3.87 11.54 7.10
CA ILE A 288 -3.74 10.88 8.40
C ILE A 288 -2.35 11.15 8.98
N ASN A 289 -2.30 11.69 10.19
CA ASN A 289 -1.03 12.01 10.85
C ASN A 289 -0.90 11.47 12.28
N GLU A 290 -1.95 10.84 12.81
CA GLU A 290 -1.91 10.15 14.12
C GLU A 290 -2.44 8.72 13.97
N GLY A 291 -1.82 7.79 14.70
CA GLY A 291 -2.23 6.39 14.74
C GLY A 291 -1.96 5.75 16.10
N ASP A 292 -2.88 4.90 16.54
CA ASP A 292 -2.73 4.06 17.74
C ASP A 292 -1.91 2.81 17.40
N ALA A 293 -0.62 2.85 17.68
CA ALA A 293 0.29 1.73 17.41
C ALA A 293 -0.08 0.47 18.19
N GLN A 294 -0.54 0.59 19.45
CA GLN A 294 -0.92 -0.58 20.24
C GLN A 294 -2.18 -1.23 19.66
N GLY A 295 -3.22 -0.42 19.41
CA GLY A 295 -4.46 -0.90 18.79
C GLY A 295 -4.24 -1.51 17.40
N PHE A 296 -3.30 -0.97 16.61
CA PHE A 296 -2.89 -1.52 15.31
C PHE A 296 -2.31 -2.94 15.45
N PHE A 297 -1.29 -3.12 16.32
CA PHE A 297 -0.64 -4.43 16.47
C PHE A 297 -1.54 -5.46 17.15
N ASP A 298 -2.42 -5.04 18.05
CA ASP A 298 -3.43 -5.94 18.64
C ASP A 298 -4.41 -6.43 17.55
N LEU A 299 -4.87 -5.53 16.67
CA LEU A 299 -5.75 -5.88 15.56
C LEU A 299 -5.02 -6.78 14.54
N LEU A 300 -3.80 -6.44 14.14
CA LEU A 300 -2.99 -7.25 13.23
C LEU A 300 -2.81 -8.67 13.79
N THR A 301 -2.39 -8.78 15.05
CA THR A 301 -2.14 -10.07 15.71
C THR A 301 -3.43 -10.91 15.79
N GLU A 302 -4.54 -10.31 16.19
CA GLU A 302 -5.85 -10.95 16.22
C GLU A 302 -6.26 -11.51 14.86
N ARG A 303 -6.05 -10.75 13.80
CA ARG A 303 -6.44 -11.17 12.45
C ARG A 303 -5.53 -12.26 11.90
N ILE A 304 -4.20 -12.09 12.01
CA ILE A 304 -3.24 -13.10 11.55
C ILE A 304 -3.46 -14.45 12.26
N ALA A 305 -3.92 -14.46 13.52
CA ALA A 305 -4.28 -15.66 14.23
C ALA A 305 -5.44 -16.47 13.58
N ARG A 306 -6.23 -15.86 12.70
CA ARG A 306 -7.35 -16.51 12.00
C ARG A 306 -6.92 -17.25 10.74
N LEU A 307 -5.72 -17.01 10.24
CA LEU A 307 -5.14 -17.71 9.11
C LEU A 307 -4.54 -19.06 9.54
N PRO A 308 -4.38 -20.00 8.60
CA PRO A 308 -3.80 -21.31 8.89
C PRO A 308 -2.28 -21.27 9.18
#